data_93ac70271fbef044dbf89ab714dcf8a3
#
_entry.id   93ac70271fbef044dbf89ab714dcf8a3
#
_cell.length_a   1.000
_cell.length_b   1.000
_cell.length_c   1.000
_cell.angle_alpha   90.00
_cell.angle_beta   90.00
_cell.angle_gamma   90.00
#
_symmetry.space_group_name_H-M   'P 1'
#
loop_
_entity.id
_entity.type
_entity.pdbx_description
1 polymer ?
#
loop_
_entity_poly.entity_id
_entity_poly.type
_entity_poly.pdbx_seq_one_letter_code
_entity_poly.pdbx_strand_id
1 'polypeptide(L)'
;MSDGFGWRGERIMKSVTKSKVISAVLLKDLRIELRSRVLTNQVLPFAGLVLVMFAFALDNDDVLQRVAGGLIWLATLFSLFIIVQRSFAVDTTDGALDSLRVAGVDLSAVFFGKAIALAVKLVALDVVLVCGALLLYRVDLNLNGLVLLVTCVICATTGLGFVGTLYGGLTAGAKGRETLLPLLLLPVVAPVLIAATRATEAAFGSGGAQTSEGWAWIGLLTVFAAVFGVGGSLAFGPLIDE
;
A
#
# COMPACT_ATOMS: atom_id res chain seq x y z
N MET A 1 0.04 -65.85 7.52
CA MET A 1 -0.60 -65.07 6.44
C MET A 1 -1.10 -63.78 7.05
N SER A 2 -0.25 -62.75 7.07
CA SER A 2 -0.54 -61.43 7.61
C SER A 2 -0.13 -60.43 6.55
N ASP A 3 -1.09 -60.10 5.71
CA ASP A 3 -0.88 -59.12 4.63
C ASP A 3 -0.88 -57.72 5.22
N GLY A 4 0.29 -57.08 5.10
CA GLY A 4 0.54 -55.72 5.51
C GLY A 4 -0.27 -54.73 4.70
N PHE A 5 -1.19 -54.05 5.37
CA PHE A 5 -1.88 -52.89 4.83
C PHE A 5 -0.91 -51.68 4.89
N GLY A 6 -0.08 -51.60 3.86
CA GLY A 6 0.82 -50.45 3.68
C GLY A 6 0.02 -49.20 3.37
N TRP A 7 -0.09 -48.30 4.33
CA TRP A 7 -0.53 -46.93 4.15
C TRP A 7 0.52 -46.18 3.33
N ARG A 8 0.43 -46.30 2.01
CA ARG A 8 1.15 -45.45 1.09
C ARG A 8 0.45 -44.08 1.02
N GLY A 9 0.55 -43.35 2.10
CA GLY A 9 0.17 -41.95 2.16
C GLY A 9 1.32 -41.02 1.71
N GLU A 10 1.92 -41.29 0.57
CA GLU A 10 2.70 -40.28 -0.15
C GLU A 10 1.69 -39.28 -0.72
N ARG A 11 1.25 -38.35 0.11
CA ARG A 11 0.72 -37.09 -0.38
C ARG A 11 1.84 -36.44 -1.16
N ILE A 12 1.74 -36.52 -2.48
CA ILE A 12 2.44 -35.65 -3.40
C ILE A 12 2.00 -34.22 -3.04
N MET A 13 2.66 -33.61 -2.06
CA MET A 13 2.58 -32.17 -1.85
C MET A 13 3.23 -31.57 -3.09
N LYS A 14 2.42 -31.32 -4.13
CA LYS A 14 2.81 -30.42 -5.22
C LYS A 14 3.28 -29.16 -4.53
N SER A 15 4.58 -28.87 -4.55
CA SER A 15 5.13 -27.60 -4.06
C SER A 15 4.43 -26.52 -4.87
N VAL A 16 3.50 -25.82 -4.23
CA VAL A 16 2.78 -24.75 -4.89
C VAL A 16 3.79 -23.66 -5.17
N THR A 17 4.08 -23.41 -6.44
CA THR A 17 5.06 -22.42 -6.85
C THR A 17 4.74 -21.07 -6.20
N LYS A 18 5.74 -20.40 -5.60
CA LYS A 18 5.57 -19.09 -4.91
C LYS A 18 4.73 -18.10 -5.72
N SER A 19 4.92 -18.02 -7.04
CA SER A 19 4.17 -17.13 -7.91
C SER A 19 2.65 -17.44 -7.93
N LYS A 20 2.25 -18.70 -7.80
CA LYS A 20 0.84 -19.08 -7.70
C LYS A 20 0.21 -18.65 -6.37
N VAL A 21 0.97 -18.71 -5.28
CA VAL A 21 0.51 -18.23 -3.97
C VAL A 21 0.34 -16.71 -4.02
N ILE A 22 1.34 -15.99 -4.52
CA ILE A 22 1.28 -14.51 -4.68
C ILE A 22 0.05 -14.12 -5.49
N SER A 23 -0.17 -14.73 -6.65
CA SER A 23 -1.32 -14.40 -7.50
C SER A 23 -2.66 -14.77 -6.86
N ALA A 24 -2.74 -15.89 -6.14
CA ALA A 24 -3.95 -16.30 -5.46
C ALA A 24 -4.33 -15.33 -4.32
N VAL A 25 -3.36 -14.91 -3.49
CA VAL A 25 -3.58 -13.95 -2.42
C VAL A 25 -3.94 -12.58 -3.00
N LEU A 26 -3.20 -12.11 -4.00
CA LEU A 26 -3.48 -10.86 -4.71
C LEU A 26 -4.92 -10.82 -5.25
N LEU A 27 -5.29 -11.84 -6.03
CA LEU A 27 -6.64 -11.92 -6.63
C LEU A 27 -7.73 -12.02 -5.58
N LYS A 28 -7.50 -12.78 -4.49
CA LYS A 28 -8.43 -12.86 -3.35
C LYS A 28 -8.67 -11.47 -2.77
N ASP A 29 -7.62 -10.73 -2.41
CA ASP A 29 -7.72 -9.43 -1.75
C ASP A 29 -8.32 -8.35 -2.68
N LEU A 30 -8.01 -8.38 -3.97
CA LEU A 30 -8.64 -7.49 -4.95
C LEU A 30 -10.12 -7.83 -5.17
N ARG A 31 -10.48 -9.12 -5.20
CA ARG A 31 -11.88 -9.55 -5.34
C ARG A 31 -12.72 -9.18 -4.12
N ILE A 32 -12.15 -9.30 -2.91
CA ILE A 32 -12.80 -8.83 -1.68
C ILE A 32 -13.06 -7.34 -1.77
N GLU A 33 -12.10 -6.54 -2.24
CA GLU A 33 -12.24 -5.09 -2.40
C GLU A 33 -13.34 -4.74 -3.40
N LEU A 34 -13.35 -5.36 -4.58
CA LEU A 34 -14.37 -5.13 -5.61
C LEU A 34 -15.79 -5.48 -5.11
N ARG A 35 -15.90 -6.47 -4.23
CA ARG A 35 -17.18 -6.87 -3.65
C ARG A 35 -17.62 -5.98 -2.49
N SER A 36 -16.68 -5.60 -1.62
CA SER A 36 -16.96 -4.78 -0.43
C SER A 36 -17.09 -3.29 -0.74
N ARG A 37 -16.48 -2.84 -1.85
CA ARG A 37 -16.48 -1.44 -2.31
C ARG A 37 -16.01 -0.45 -1.25
N VAL A 38 -15.09 -0.85 -0.38
CA VAL A 38 -14.60 0.03 0.70
C VAL A 38 -13.84 1.21 0.14
N LEU A 39 -12.97 0.96 -0.85
CA LEU A 39 -12.25 2.02 -1.55
C LEU A 39 -13.21 3.07 -2.11
N THR A 40 -14.26 2.62 -2.80
CA THR A 40 -15.23 3.50 -3.47
C THR A 40 -16.18 4.21 -2.49
N ASN A 41 -16.64 3.51 -1.43
CA ASN A 41 -17.70 4.02 -0.57
C ASN A 41 -17.19 4.76 0.67
N GLN A 42 -15.97 4.51 1.12
CA GLN A 42 -15.41 5.12 2.32
C GLN A 42 -14.16 5.94 2.01
N VAL A 43 -13.18 5.34 1.30
CA VAL A 43 -11.86 5.94 1.12
C VAL A 43 -11.92 7.10 0.11
N LEU A 44 -12.48 6.88 -1.07
CA LEU A 44 -12.58 7.91 -2.11
C LEU A 44 -13.40 9.15 -1.70
N PRO A 45 -14.59 9.01 -1.08
CA PRO A 45 -15.34 10.20 -0.62
C PRO A 45 -14.57 10.98 0.46
N PHE A 46 -13.92 10.29 1.40
CA PHE A 46 -13.09 10.94 2.41
C PHE A 46 -11.91 11.69 1.79
N ALA A 47 -11.15 11.04 0.94
CA ALA A 47 -9.98 11.62 0.30
C ALA A 47 -10.37 12.77 -0.66
N GLY A 48 -11.47 12.59 -1.41
CA GLY A 48 -12.04 13.64 -2.26
C GLY A 48 -12.54 14.85 -1.47
N LEU A 49 -13.16 14.61 -0.32
CA LEU A 49 -13.60 15.69 0.58
C LEU A 49 -12.40 16.53 1.06
N VAL A 50 -11.29 15.88 1.41
CA VAL A 50 -10.06 16.59 1.80
C VAL A 50 -9.59 17.52 0.68
N LEU A 51 -9.49 17.03 -0.57
CA LEU A 51 -9.08 17.86 -1.70
C LEU A 51 -10.05 19.04 -1.93
N VAL A 52 -11.34 18.78 -1.90
CA VAL A 52 -12.36 19.82 -2.10
C VAL A 52 -12.33 20.86 -0.98
N MET A 53 -12.21 20.44 0.28
CA MET A 53 -12.09 21.37 1.41
C MET A 53 -10.91 22.33 1.25
N PHE A 54 -9.75 21.83 0.86
CA PHE A 54 -8.57 22.67 0.67
C PHE A 54 -8.72 23.57 -0.58
N ALA A 55 -9.40 23.13 -1.63
CA ALA A 55 -9.70 23.95 -2.80
C ALA A 55 -10.54 25.19 -2.43
N PHE A 56 -11.47 25.05 -1.46
CA PHE A 56 -12.28 26.15 -0.98
C PHE A 56 -11.66 26.94 0.19
N ALA A 57 -10.77 26.32 0.95
CA ALA A 57 -10.14 26.97 2.11
C ALA A 57 -8.98 27.91 1.72
N LEU A 58 -8.38 27.69 0.57
CA LEU A 58 -7.23 28.47 0.09
C LEU A 58 -7.65 29.33 -1.09
N ASP A 59 -7.74 30.66 -0.86
CA ASP A 59 -8.14 31.62 -1.89
C ASP A 59 -7.01 31.97 -2.89
N ASN A 60 -5.82 31.37 -2.73
CA ASN A 60 -4.65 31.65 -3.57
C ASN A 60 -4.24 30.39 -4.35
N ASP A 61 -4.37 30.45 -5.67
CA ASP A 61 -4.05 29.33 -6.58
C ASP A 61 -2.56 28.91 -6.46
N ASP A 62 -1.64 29.84 -6.28
CA ASP A 62 -0.20 29.52 -6.15
C ASP A 62 0.08 28.75 -4.85
N VAL A 63 -0.60 29.09 -3.76
CA VAL A 63 -0.48 28.37 -2.49
C VAL A 63 -1.11 26.97 -2.64
N LEU A 64 -2.25 26.90 -3.26
CA LEU A 64 -2.97 25.64 -3.47
C LEU A 64 -2.16 24.64 -4.31
N GLN A 65 -1.56 25.10 -5.41
CA GLN A 65 -0.67 24.28 -6.24
C GLN A 65 0.57 23.82 -5.47
N ARG A 66 1.12 24.67 -4.60
CA ARG A 66 2.30 24.36 -3.79
C ARG A 66 2.03 23.28 -2.76
N VAL A 67 0.84 23.27 -2.15
CA VAL A 67 0.47 22.27 -1.13
C VAL A 67 -0.17 21.01 -1.72
N ALA A 68 -0.50 21.00 -3.02
CA ALA A 68 -1.22 19.92 -3.70
C ALA A 68 -0.56 18.54 -3.48
N GLY A 69 0.77 18.45 -3.64
CA GLY A 69 1.51 17.21 -3.40
C GLY A 69 1.33 16.70 -1.98
N GLY A 70 1.48 17.60 -0.99
CA GLY A 70 1.29 17.24 0.42
C GLY A 70 -0.14 16.75 0.73
N LEU A 71 -1.16 17.36 0.13
CA LEU A 71 -2.56 16.98 0.33
C LEU A 71 -2.88 15.61 -0.26
N ILE A 72 -2.36 15.31 -1.45
CA ILE A 72 -2.49 13.98 -2.07
C ILE A 72 -1.91 12.93 -1.12
N TRP A 73 -0.67 13.09 -0.68
CA TRP A 73 0.00 12.10 0.16
C TRP A 73 -0.57 12.01 1.59
N LEU A 74 -1.12 13.11 2.12
CA LEU A 74 -1.87 13.09 3.38
C LEU A 74 -3.15 12.25 3.25
N ALA A 75 -3.91 12.45 2.18
CA ALA A 75 -5.11 11.66 1.90
C ALA A 75 -4.76 10.17 1.69
N THR A 76 -3.66 9.89 0.99
CA THR A 76 -3.14 8.53 0.79
C THR A 76 -2.74 7.87 2.12
N LEU A 77 -2.10 8.61 3.04
CA LEU A 77 -1.75 8.12 4.37
C LEU A 77 -2.97 7.67 5.18
N PHE A 78 -3.99 8.53 5.28
CA PHE A 78 -5.20 8.17 6.02
C PHE A 78 -5.94 7.00 5.37
N SER A 79 -5.93 6.96 4.04
CA SER A 79 -6.50 5.86 3.27
C SER A 79 -5.75 4.55 3.51
N LEU A 80 -4.42 4.60 3.60
CA LEU A 80 -3.58 3.46 3.93
C LEU A 80 -4.01 2.84 5.26
N PHE A 81 -4.24 3.64 6.32
CA PHE A 81 -4.69 3.13 7.61
C PHE A 81 -6.01 2.38 7.49
N ILE A 82 -6.99 2.94 6.79
CA ILE A 82 -8.32 2.34 6.62
C ILE A 82 -8.20 1.02 5.85
N ILE A 83 -7.44 1.00 4.75
CA ILE A 83 -7.30 -0.17 3.88
C ILE A 83 -6.55 -1.30 4.60
N VAL A 84 -5.46 -0.99 5.32
CA VAL A 84 -4.67 -1.98 6.06
C VAL A 84 -5.50 -2.58 7.19
N GLN A 85 -6.11 -1.75 8.04
CA GLN A 85 -6.95 -2.23 9.13
C GLN A 85 -8.03 -3.18 8.64
N ARG A 86 -8.70 -2.83 7.55
CA ARG A 86 -9.76 -3.65 6.98
C ARG A 86 -9.25 -4.93 6.34
N SER A 87 -8.16 -4.88 5.60
CA SER A 87 -7.57 -6.06 4.96
C SER A 87 -7.22 -7.15 5.98
N PHE A 88 -6.61 -6.77 7.09
CA PHE A 88 -6.24 -7.71 8.14
C PHE A 88 -7.40 -8.07 9.08
N ALA A 89 -8.44 -7.20 9.20
CA ALA A 89 -9.65 -7.55 9.93
C ALA A 89 -10.37 -8.75 9.33
N VAL A 90 -10.51 -8.78 8.02
CA VAL A 90 -11.14 -9.88 7.30
C VAL A 90 -10.36 -11.18 7.51
N ASP A 91 -9.04 -11.13 7.38
CA ASP A 91 -8.20 -12.34 7.50
C ASP A 91 -8.19 -12.92 8.94
N THR A 92 -8.26 -12.08 9.96
CA THR A 92 -8.34 -12.54 11.35
C THR A 92 -9.72 -13.13 11.68
N THR A 93 -10.79 -12.54 11.15
CA THR A 93 -12.16 -13.03 11.37
C THR A 93 -12.39 -14.38 10.71
N ASP A 94 -11.85 -14.59 9.51
CA ASP A 94 -12.02 -15.81 8.74
C ASP A 94 -11.00 -16.91 9.11
N GLY A 95 -10.03 -16.64 10.01
CA GLY A 95 -8.93 -17.56 10.34
C GLY A 95 -8.06 -17.91 9.14
N ALA A 96 -8.01 -17.01 8.15
CA ALA A 96 -7.33 -17.28 6.86
C ALA A 96 -5.81 -17.40 7.03
N LEU A 97 -5.20 -16.60 7.91
CA LEU A 97 -3.77 -16.66 8.19
C LEU A 97 -3.38 -17.99 8.85
N ASP A 98 -4.16 -18.45 9.83
CA ASP A 98 -3.94 -19.74 10.49
C ASP A 98 -4.10 -20.91 9.53
N SER A 99 -5.11 -20.84 8.65
CA SER A 99 -5.33 -21.87 7.62
C SER A 99 -4.17 -21.97 6.64
N LEU A 100 -3.58 -20.84 6.22
CA LEU A 100 -2.41 -20.82 5.34
C LEU A 100 -1.17 -21.37 6.03
N ARG A 101 -1.00 -21.09 7.34
CA ARG A 101 0.08 -21.62 8.17
C ARG A 101 -0.01 -23.15 8.29
N VAL A 102 -1.19 -23.68 8.65
CA VAL A 102 -1.42 -25.14 8.76
C VAL A 102 -1.21 -25.83 7.41
N ALA A 103 -1.53 -25.17 6.31
CA ALA A 103 -1.32 -25.70 4.95
C ALA A 103 0.16 -25.70 4.51
N GLY A 104 1.09 -25.16 5.32
CA GLY A 104 2.53 -25.10 4.99
C GLY A 104 2.86 -24.18 3.82
N VAL A 105 2.06 -23.12 3.62
CA VAL A 105 2.26 -22.16 2.55
C VAL A 105 3.42 -21.22 2.92
N ASP A 106 4.25 -20.87 1.93
CA ASP A 106 5.34 -19.93 2.12
C ASP A 106 4.79 -18.53 2.49
N LEU A 107 5.00 -18.13 3.74
CA LEU A 107 4.53 -16.87 4.29
C LEU A 107 5.15 -15.65 3.60
N SER A 108 6.37 -15.77 3.03
CA SER A 108 6.95 -14.70 2.22
C SER A 108 6.13 -14.44 0.95
N ALA A 109 5.59 -15.48 0.33
CA ALA A 109 4.71 -15.34 -0.84
C ALA A 109 3.37 -14.70 -0.47
N VAL A 110 2.84 -15.00 0.73
CA VAL A 110 1.62 -14.35 1.26
C VAL A 110 1.88 -12.86 1.49
N PHE A 111 3.04 -12.51 2.08
CA PHE A 111 3.46 -11.12 2.28
C PHE A 111 3.47 -10.34 0.96
N PHE A 112 4.17 -10.84 -0.07
CA PHE A 112 4.21 -10.17 -1.37
C PHE A 112 2.81 -10.07 -2.02
N GLY A 113 2.00 -11.11 -1.94
CA GLY A 113 0.64 -11.10 -2.47
C GLY A 113 -0.23 -10.00 -1.86
N LYS A 114 -0.18 -9.86 -0.52
CA LYS A 114 -0.89 -8.80 0.20
C LYS A 114 -0.33 -7.42 -0.08
N ALA A 115 0.98 -7.27 -0.06
CA ALA A 115 1.64 -5.99 -0.30
C ALA A 115 1.36 -5.45 -1.70
N ILE A 116 1.38 -6.32 -2.72
CA ILE A 116 1.02 -5.93 -4.10
C ILE A 116 -0.47 -5.57 -4.17
N ALA A 117 -1.36 -6.33 -3.51
CA ALA A 117 -2.79 -6.00 -3.46
C ALA A 117 -3.03 -4.62 -2.83
N LEU A 118 -2.31 -4.30 -1.74
CA LEU A 118 -2.37 -3.01 -1.07
C LEU A 118 -1.83 -1.89 -1.97
N ALA A 119 -0.67 -2.10 -2.60
CA ALA A 119 -0.08 -1.14 -3.55
C ALA A 119 -1.04 -0.83 -4.72
N VAL A 120 -1.66 -1.85 -5.31
CA VAL A 120 -2.65 -1.66 -6.41
C VAL A 120 -3.84 -0.83 -5.96
N LYS A 121 -4.35 -1.05 -4.74
CA LYS A 121 -5.46 -0.25 -4.17
C LYS A 121 -5.04 1.22 -3.97
N LEU A 122 -3.81 1.45 -3.48
CA LEU A 122 -3.26 2.80 -3.31
C LEU A 122 -3.02 3.49 -4.65
N VAL A 123 -2.46 2.79 -5.65
CA VAL A 123 -2.32 3.34 -7.01
C VAL A 123 -3.66 3.77 -7.59
N ALA A 124 -4.68 2.91 -7.46
CA ALA A 124 -6.02 3.25 -7.94
C ALA A 124 -6.60 4.50 -7.25
N LEU A 125 -6.38 4.63 -5.94
CA LEU A 125 -6.74 5.82 -5.18
C LEU A 125 -5.95 7.06 -5.67
N ASP A 126 -4.62 6.95 -5.75
CA ASP A 126 -3.75 8.07 -6.11
C ASP A 126 -4.01 8.57 -7.53
N VAL A 127 -4.36 7.68 -8.48
CA VAL A 127 -4.82 8.12 -9.82
C VAL A 127 -6.03 9.03 -9.72
N VAL A 128 -7.01 8.69 -8.88
CA VAL A 128 -8.21 9.53 -8.69
C VAL A 128 -7.84 10.85 -7.99
N LEU A 129 -6.99 10.81 -6.95
CA LEU A 129 -6.56 12.00 -6.21
C LEU A 129 -5.75 12.95 -7.10
N VAL A 130 -4.82 12.42 -7.88
CA VAL A 130 -4.03 13.20 -8.85
C VAL A 130 -4.92 13.83 -9.90
N CYS A 131 -5.83 13.07 -10.51
CA CYS A 131 -6.80 13.63 -11.46
C CYS A 131 -7.67 14.72 -10.80
N GLY A 132 -8.12 14.49 -9.57
CA GLY A 132 -8.86 15.49 -8.79
C GLY A 132 -8.05 16.75 -8.54
N ALA A 133 -6.78 16.62 -8.12
CA ALA A 133 -5.89 17.74 -7.88
C ALA A 133 -5.57 18.53 -9.15
N LEU A 134 -5.32 17.85 -10.28
CA LEU A 134 -5.10 18.52 -11.58
C LEU A 134 -6.32 19.35 -12.00
N LEU A 135 -7.52 18.83 -11.77
CA LEU A 135 -8.77 19.52 -12.14
C LEU A 135 -9.11 20.67 -11.18
N LEU A 136 -9.02 20.45 -9.86
CA LEU A 136 -9.43 21.42 -8.85
C LEU A 136 -8.38 22.53 -8.67
N TYR A 137 -7.08 22.17 -8.72
CA TYR A 137 -5.98 23.07 -8.40
C TYR A 137 -5.31 23.65 -9.65
N ARG A 138 -5.84 23.31 -10.86
CA ARG A 138 -5.36 23.80 -12.16
C ARG A 138 -3.85 23.67 -12.32
N VAL A 139 -3.31 22.52 -11.94
CA VAL A 139 -1.88 22.24 -12.07
C VAL A 139 -1.55 21.91 -13.52
N ASP A 140 -0.58 22.62 -14.09
CA ASP A 140 -0.07 22.35 -15.43
C ASP A 140 0.99 21.24 -15.35
N LEU A 141 0.74 20.12 -16.02
CA LEU A 141 1.64 18.97 -16.02
C LEU A 141 2.28 18.77 -17.38
N ASN A 142 3.60 18.93 -17.47
CA ASN A 142 4.36 18.62 -18.66
C ASN A 142 4.68 17.12 -18.74
N LEU A 143 5.13 16.64 -19.92
CA LEU A 143 5.41 15.22 -20.15
C LEU A 143 6.47 14.65 -19.19
N ASN A 144 7.53 15.41 -18.92
CA ASN A 144 8.59 14.99 -17.99
C ASN A 144 8.07 14.92 -16.54
N GLY A 145 7.23 15.87 -16.13
CA GLY A 145 6.55 15.85 -14.84
C GLY A 145 5.59 14.66 -14.71
N LEU A 146 4.87 14.31 -15.78
CA LEU A 146 4.00 13.14 -15.80
C LEU A 146 4.79 11.83 -15.56
N VAL A 147 5.91 11.66 -16.25
CA VAL A 147 6.78 10.47 -16.06
C VAL A 147 7.30 10.42 -14.62
N LEU A 148 7.75 11.54 -14.08
CA LEU A 148 8.21 11.62 -12.70
C LEU A 148 7.09 11.28 -11.71
N LEU A 149 5.90 11.84 -11.91
CA LEU A 149 4.73 11.62 -11.06
C LEU A 149 4.28 10.14 -11.06
N VAL A 150 4.17 9.52 -12.24
CA VAL A 150 3.82 8.09 -12.36
C VAL A 150 4.85 7.22 -11.64
N THR A 151 6.13 7.50 -11.83
CA THR A 151 7.21 6.77 -11.15
C THR A 151 7.15 6.98 -9.64
N CYS A 152 6.88 8.21 -9.18
CA CYS A 152 6.69 8.52 -7.78
C CYS A 152 5.54 7.71 -7.17
N VAL A 153 4.36 7.73 -7.79
CA VAL A 153 3.19 6.98 -7.33
C VAL A 153 3.50 5.50 -7.22
N ILE A 154 4.13 4.88 -8.24
CA ILE A 154 4.47 3.46 -8.22
C ILE A 154 5.47 3.13 -7.11
N CYS A 155 6.56 3.88 -6.97
CA CYS A 155 7.58 3.62 -5.96
C CYS A 155 7.05 3.84 -4.53
N ALA A 156 6.35 4.94 -4.29
CA ALA A 156 5.81 5.27 -2.97
C ALA A 156 4.73 4.29 -2.54
N THR A 157 3.75 3.98 -3.39
CA THR A 157 2.69 3.02 -3.06
C THR A 157 3.22 1.60 -2.87
N THR A 158 4.27 1.19 -3.60
CA THR A 158 4.95 -0.08 -3.39
C THR A 158 5.61 -0.12 -2.01
N GLY A 159 6.35 0.93 -1.62
CA GLY A 159 6.93 1.06 -0.30
C GLY A 159 5.89 1.05 0.82
N LEU A 160 4.82 1.83 0.66
CA LEU A 160 3.68 1.86 1.59
C LEU A 160 2.96 0.51 1.66
N GLY A 161 2.87 -0.21 0.55
CA GLY A 161 2.32 -1.57 0.48
C GLY A 161 3.12 -2.56 1.33
N PHE A 162 4.45 -2.53 1.24
CA PHE A 162 5.32 -3.39 2.05
C PHE A 162 5.22 -3.07 3.53
N VAL A 163 5.36 -1.79 3.89
CA VAL A 163 5.28 -1.36 5.29
C VAL A 163 3.89 -1.61 5.87
N GLY A 164 2.83 -1.24 5.14
CA GLY A 164 1.46 -1.46 5.56
C GLY A 164 1.14 -2.93 5.79
N THR A 165 1.65 -3.83 4.94
CA THR A 165 1.48 -5.28 5.12
C THR A 165 2.24 -5.80 6.33
N LEU A 166 3.49 -5.36 6.53
CA LEU A 166 4.30 -5.78 7.67
C LEU A 166 3.66 -5.37 9.00
N TYR A 167 3.33 -4.10 9.16
CA TYR A 167 2.71 -3.58 10.38
C TYR A 167 1.25 -4.02 10.55
N GLY A 168 0.52 -4.21 9.45
CA GLY A 168 -0.81 -4.81 9.47
C GLY A 168 -0.79 -6.24 10.01
N GLY A 169 0.19 -7.05 9.61
CA GLY A 169 0.42 -8.39 10.16
C GLY A 169 0.80 -8.36 11.63
N LEU A 170 1.75 -7.49 12.01
CA LEU A 170 2.19 -7.33 13.40
C LEU A 170 1.05 -6.95 14.36
N THR A 171 0.12 -6.15 13.91
CA THR A 171 -1.00 -5.67 14.74
C THR A 171 -2.27 -6.52 14.60
N ALA A 172 -2.29 -7.51 13.73
CA ALA A 172 -3.49 -8.29 13.39
C ALA A 172 -4.11 -8.99 14.61
N GLY A 173 -3.29 -9.57 15.51
CA GLY A 173 -3.72 -10.24 16.74
C GLY A 173 -3.85 -9.34 17.97
N ALA A 174 -3.44 -8.06 17.88
CA ALA A 174 -3.36 -7.19 19.04
C ALA A 174 -4.73 -6.61 19.46
N LYS A 175 -4.98 -6.54 20.76
CA LYS A 175 -6.09 -5.76 21.30
C LYS A 175 -5.80 -4.27 21.08
N GLY A 176 -6.75 -3.53 20.49
CA GLY A 176 -6.56 -2.10 20.21
C GLY A 176 -5.75 -1.80 18.96
N ARG A 177 -5.68 -2.73 17.99
CA ARG A 177 -4.96 -2.56 16.72
C ARG A 177 -5.31 -1.27 15.98
N GLU A 178 -6.53 -0.77 16.13
CA GLU A 178 -6.99 0.48 15.51
C GLU A 178 -6.15 1.68 15.92
N THR A 179 -5.65 1.69 17.16
CA THR A 179 -4.78 2.73 17.68
C THR A 179 -3.30 2.39 17.49
N LEU A 180 -2.94 1.11 17.63
CA LEU A 180 -1.55 0.66 17.51
C LEU A 180 -1.00 0.80 16.09
N LEU A 181 -1.80 0.47 15.08
CA LEU A 181 -1.36 0.52 13.68
C LEU A 181 -0.91 1.94 13.28
N PRO A 182 -1.72 3.01 13.44
CA PRO A 182 -1.28 4.36 13.11
C PRO A 182 -0.06 4.81 13.94
N LEU A 183 -0.04 4.48 15.23
CA LEU A 183 1.05 4.89 16.14
C LEU A 183 2.40 4.32 15.70
N LEU A 184 2.45 3.04 15.32
CA LEU A 184 3.68 2.37 14.89
C LEU A 184 4.05 2.73 13.44
N LEU A 185 3.07 2.91 12.58
CA LEU A 185 3.29 3.08 11.15
C LEU A 185 3.68 4.52 10.81
N LEU A 186 3.13 5.54 11.49
CA LEU A 186 3.39 6.96 11.22
C LEU A 186 4.88 7.33 11.18
N PRO A 187 5.71 7.01 12.19
CA PRO A 187 7.12 7.39 12.15
C PRO A 187 7.90 6.69 11.03
N VAL A 188 7.47 5.49 10.64
CA VAL A 188 8.15 4.70 9.61
C VAL A 188 7.81 5.20 8.20
N VAL A 189 6.56 5.63 7.96
CA VAL A 189 6.15 6.13 6.64
C VAL A 189 6.50 7.61 6.42
N ALA A 190 6.86 8.35 7.47
CA ALA A 190 7.20 9.76 7.36
C ALA A 190 8.26 10.08 6.28
N PRO A 191 9.38 9.33 6.17
CA PRO A 191 10.35 9.56 5.09
C PRO A 191 9.76 9.37 3.69
N VAL A 192 8.87 8.39 3.51
CA VAL A 192 8.19 8.14 2.23
C VAL A 192 7.29 9.30 1.88
N LEU A 193 6.49 9.78 2.84
CA LEU A 193 5.57 10.90 2.62
C LEU A 193 6.31 12.18 2.25
N ILE A 194 7.42 12.47 2.92
CA ILE A 194 8.26 13.63 2.60
C ILE A 194 8.83 13.48 1.19
N ALA A 195 9.42 12.33 0.86
CA ALA A 195 10.01 12.11 -0.45
C ALA A 195 8.97 12.16 -1.57
N ALA A 196 7.82 11.53 -1.35
CA ALA A 196 6.73 11.50 -2.32
C ALA A 196 6.11 12.89 -2.53
N THR A 197 5.93 13.68 -1.46
CA THR A 197 5.50 15.08 -1.56
C THR A 197 6.49 15.89 -2.39
N ARG A 198 7.79 15.82 -2.09
CA ARG A 198 8.83 16.56 -2.82
C ARG A 198 8.95 16.13 -4.29
N ALA A 199 8.85 14.83 -4.57
CA ALA A 199 8.83 14.34 -5.95
C ALA A 199 7.58 14.83 -6.72
N THR A 200 6.43 14.90 -6.05
CA THR A 200 5.18 15.41 -6.64
C THR A 200 5.24 16.93 -6.87
N GLU A 201 5.79 17.69 -5.93
CA GLU A 201 6.03 19.14 -6.10
C GLU A 201 6.93 19.40 -7.32
N ALA A 202 8.03 18.64 -7.46
CA ALA A 202 8.93 18.73 -8.61
C ALA A 202 8.25 18.29 -9.93
N ALA A 203 7.33 17.31 -9.88
CA ALA A 203 6.57 16.88 -11.04
C ALA A 203 5.59 17.96 -11.51
N PHE A 204 4.97 18.68 -10.57
CA PHE A 204 4.05 19.79 -10.83
C PHE A 204 4.77 21.12 -11.17
N GLY A 205 6.08 21.21 -10.95
CA GLY A 205 6.82 22.46 -11.08
C GLY A 205 6.43 23.52 -10.05
N SER A 206 5.76 23.10 -8.96
CA SER A 206 5.19 23.98 -7.94
C SER A 206 6.31 24.68 -7.15
N GLY A 207 6.16 25.99 -6.92
CA GLY A 207 7.14 26.75 -6.15
C GLY A 207 8.51 26.91 -6.81
N GLY A 208 8.61 26.66 -8.13
CA GLY A 208 9.87 26.73 -8.88
C GLY A 208 10.75 25.48 -8.79
N ALA A 209 10.21 24.38 -8.22
CA ALA A 209 10.92 23.10 -8.17
C ALA A 209 11.18 22.54 -9.56
N GLN A 210 12.42 22.10 -9.83
CA GLN A 210 12.79 21.51 -11.09
C GLN A 210 12.48 20.01 -11.12
N THR A 211 11.97 19.51 -12.25
CA THR A 211 11.68 18.07 -12.44
C THR A 211 12.92 17.19 -12.19
N SER A 212 14.12 17.71 -12.48
CA SER A 212 15.39 17.01 -12.22
C SER A 212 15.65 16.71 -10.75
N GLU A 213 15.21 17.58 -9.85
CA GLU A 213 15.37 17.40 -8.39
C GLU A 213 14.48 16.26 -7.86
N GLY A 214 13.34 16.03 -8.51
CA GLY A 214 12.40 14.97 -8.16
C GLY A 214 12.99 13.57 -8.24
N TRP A 215 13.94 13.32 -9.16
CA TRP A 215 14.56 12.00 -9.32
C TRP A 215 15.40 11.54 -8.14
N ALA A 216 16.00 12.47 -7.39
CA ALA A 216 16.70 12.13 -6.16
C ALA A 216 15.74 11.55 -5.11
N TRP A 217 14.54 12.08 -5.01
CA TRP A 217 13.50 11.58 -4.12
C TRP A 217 12.96 10.21 -4.56
N ILE A 218 12.88 9.95 -5.88
CA ILE A 218 12.55 8.61 -6.39
C ILE A 218 13.60 7.58 -5.94
N GLY A 219 14.88 7.95 -5.94
CA GLY A 219 15.95 7.10 -5.40
C GLY A 219 15.69 6.70 -3.94
N LEU A 220 15.31 7.65 -3.09
CA LEU A 220 14.97 7.38 -1.69
C LEU A 220 13.75 6.46 -1.57
N LEU A 221 12.70 6.70 -2.34
CA LEU A 221 11.49 5.86 -2.36
C LEU A 221 11.82 4.42 -2.80
N THR A 222 12.69 4.26 -3.79
CA THR A 222 13.10 2.95 -4.29
C THR A 222 13.90 2.18 -3.24
N VAL A 223 14.86 2.84 -2.58
CA VAL A 223 15.65 2.25 -1.49
C VAL A 223 14.72 1.83 -0.35
N PHE A 224 13.79 2.68 0.04
CA PHE A 224 12.81 2.38 1.07
C PHE A 224 11.96 1.14 0.71
N ALA A 225 11.42 1.11 -0.51
CA ALA A 225 10.65 -0.03 -0.99
C ALA A 225 11.48 -1.33 -0.99
N ALA A 226 12.75 -1.26 -1.41
CA ALA A 226 13.65 -2.41 -1.40
C ALA A 226 13.94 -2.92 0.03
N VAL A 227 14.24 -2.02 0.97
CA VAL A 227 14.52 -2.37 2.37
C VAL A 227 13.31 -3.04 3.02
N PHE A 228 12.12 -2.45 2.88
CA PHE A 228 10.91 -3.03 3.47
C PHE A 228 10.37 -4.23 2.69
N GLY A 229 10.63 -4.34 1.40
CA GLY A 229 10.32 -5.53 0.61
C GLY A 229 11.14 -6.74 1.06
N VAL A 230 12.45 -6.57 1.19
CA VAL A 230 13.36 -7.63 1.65
C VAL A 230 13.15 -7.91 3.14
N GLY A 231 13.25 -6.88 3.99
CA GLY A 231 13.09 -7.01 5.44
C GLY A 231 11.72 -7.57 5.83
N GLY A 232 10.65 -7.08 5.19
CA GLY A 232 9.29 -7.56 5.41
C GLY A 232 9.10 -9.02 5.00
N SER A 233 9.66 -9.45 3.87
CA SER A 233 9.58 -10.85 3.45
C SER A 233 10.27 -11.83 4.40
N LEU A 234 11.32 -11.39 5.07
CA LEU A 234 12.06 -12.18 6.05
C LEU A 234 11.39 -12.17 7.44
N ALA A 235 10.83 -11.02 7.82
CA ALA A 235 10.24 -10.84 9.14
C ALA A 235 8.80 -11.36 9.24
N PHE A 236 8.05 -11.39 8.14
CA PHE A 236 6.61 -11.69 8.16
C PHE A 236 6.30 -13.12 8.65
N GLY A 237 7.16 -14.11 8.31
CA GLY A 237 7.01 -15.48 8.81
C GLY A 237 7.09 -15.56 10.33
N PRO A 238 8.23 -15.20 10.95
CA PRO A 238 8.39 -15.19 12.41
C PRO A 238 7.32 -14.38 13.17
N LEU A 239 6.87 -13.24 12.60
CA LEU A 239 5.87 -12.38 13.23
C LEU A 239 4.46 -13.01 13.32
N ILE A 240 4.11 -13.92 12.43
CA ILE A 240 2.82 -14.61 12.45
C ILE A 240 2.92 -15.90 13.28
N ASP A 241 4.14 -16.40 13.53
CA ASP A 241 4.38 -17.63 14.28
C ASP A 241 4.30 -17.44 15.82
N GLU A 242 4.31 -16.20 16.31
CA GLU A 242 4.07 -15.85 17.72
C GLU A 242 2.58 -15.65 18.02
#